data_8b9e0d150e4743aaff426a255ec75162
#
_entry.id   8b9e0d150e4743aaff426a255ec75162
#
_cell.length_a   1.000
_cell.length_b   1.000
_cell.length_c   1.000
_cell.angle_alpha   90.00
_cell.angle_beta   90.00
_cell.angle_gamma   90.00
#
_symmetry.space_group_name_H-M   'P 1'
#
loop_
_entity.id
_entity.type
_entity.pdbx_description
1 polymer ?
#
loop_
_entity_poly.entity_id
_entity_poly.type
_entity_poly.pdbx_seq_one_letter_code
_entity_poly.pdbx_strand_id
1 'polypeptide(L)'
;VRSRRQRQMCIRDSAGTACTISDQLFGVPAGGTMAHAWVQMFDSEYEAFKTYCEVFPTNATLLVDTYNTLKSGVPNAIKAFNEVLRPKGITKCAIRLDSGDIAYLTREARRMLDEAGWESCKISASNSLDEYIIQDILRQGAKVDLFGVGERMITSKSDPVFGGVYKLAAIEKEDGTIVPKIKISENVGKITNPHFKKVYRIFDKATGKAEADYITVWDEVIEEGQPL
;
A
#
# COMPACT_ATOMS: atom_id res chain seq x y z
N VAL A 1 -8.23 11.35 11.90
CA VAL A 1 -7.96 9.95 12.27
C VAL A 1 -8.99 9.04 11.62
N ARG A 2 -8.55 8.11 10.77
CA ARG A 2 -9.46 7.14 10.14
C ARG A 2 -10.00 6.17 11.18
N SER A 3 -11.30 5.89 11.17
CA SER A 3 -11.92 4.94 12.08
C SER A 3 -11.29 3.53 11.95
N ARG A 4 -11.36 2.71 13.00
CA ARG A 4 -10.90 1.31 13.00
C ARG A 4 -11.52 0.50 11.85
N ARG A 5 -12.78 0.82 11.49
CA ARG A 5 -13.50 0.19 10.38
C ARG A 5 -12.91 0.54 9.02
N GLN A 6 -12.47 1.79 8.80
CA GLN A 6 -11.80 2.21 7.57
C GLN A 6 -10.42 1.57 7.42
N ARG A 7 -9.67 1.38 8.52
CA ARG A 7 -8.40 0.64 8.49
C ARG A 7 -8.61 -0.84 8.16
N GLN A 8 -9.65 -1.48 8.68
CA GLN A 8 -9.98 -2.86 8.33
C GLN A 8 -10.41 -3.02 6.87
N MET A 9 -11.11 -2.06 6.30
CA MET A 9 -11.46 -2.05 4.88
C MET A 9 -10.20 -1.96 4.01
N CYS A 10 -9.25 -1.06 4.33
CA CYS A 10 -7.98 -0.97 3.60
C CYS A 10 -7.19 -2.28 3.63
N ILE A 11 -7.17 -3.01 4.74
CA ILE A 11 -6.52 -4.33 4.84
C ILE A 11 -7.24 -5.38 4.00
N ARG A 12 -8.56 -5.34 3.90
CA ARG A 12 -9.34 -6.27 3.07
C ARG A 12 -9.20 -6.05 1.58
N ASP A 13 -8.94 -4.83 1.15
CA ASP A 13 -8.80 -4.47 -0.26
C ASP A 13 -7.40 -4.77 -0.81
N SER A 14 -6.43 -5.09 0.05
CA SER A 14 -5.10 -5.50 -0.37
C SER A 14 -5.08 -6.97 -0.76
N ALA A 15 -4.76 -7.25 -2.03
CA ALA A 15 -4.68 -8.61 -2.55
C ALA A 15 -3.45 -9.39 -2.06
N GLY A 16 -2.39 -8.70 -1.64
CA GLY A 16 -1.14 -9.29 -1.15
C GLY A 16 0.00 -8.28 -1.10
N THR A 17 1.19 -8.78 -0.89
CA THR A 17 2.43 -7.98 -0.81
C THR A 17 3.46 -8.43 -1.84
N ALA A 18 4.36 -7.53 -2.26
CA ALA A 18 5.54 -7.90 -3.04
C ALA A 18 6.72 -8.38 -2.15
N CYS A 19 6.58 -8.25 -0.83
CA CYS A 19 7.61 -8.65 0.13
C CYS A 19 7.45 -10.12 0.52
N THR A 20 8.25 -11.00 -0.08
CA THR A 20 8.16 -12.46 0.12
C THR A 20 8.37 -12.90 1.56
N ILE A 21 9.23 -12.20 2.32
CA ILE A 21 9.46 -12.50 3.74
C ILE A 21 8.20 -12.28 4.60
N SER A 22 7.32 -11.37 4.19
CA SER A 22 6.06 -11.11 4.89
C SER A 22 5.08 -12.28 4.80
N ASP A 23 5.12 -13.04 3.72
CA ASP A 23 4.35 -14.27 3.59
C ASP A 23 4.83 -15.31 4.60
N GLN A 24 6.13 -15.54 4.65
CA GLN A 24 6.74 -16.51 5.55
C GLN A 24 6.54 -16.17 7.03
N LEU A 25 6.69 -14.89 7.41
CA LEU A 25 6.67 -14.47 8.83
C LEU A 25 5.26 -14.16 9.35
N PHE A 26 4.37 -13.69 8.50
CA PHE A 26 3.07 -13.12 8.92
C PHE A 26 1.88 -13.72 8.18
N GLY A 27 2.08 -14.66 7.28
CA GLY A 27 1.01 -15.27 6.47
C GLY A 27 0.31 -14.26 5.55
N VAL A 28 1.00 -13.18 5.15
CA VAL A 28 0.47 -12.21 4.18
C VAL A 28 0.83 -12.69 2.78
N PRO A 29 -0.15 -13.06 1.92
CA PRO A 29 0.13 -13.63 0.62
C PRO A 29 1.10 -12.78 -0.20
N ALA A 30 2.24 -13.36 -0.61
CA ALA A 30 3.17 -12.71 -1.51
C ALA A 30 2.77 -12.95 -2.95
N GLY A 31 2.83 -11.89 -3.77
CA GLY A 31 2.53 -11.95 -5.18
C GLY A 31 3.43 -11.04 -5.99
N GLY A 32 3.61 -11.40 -7.24
CA GLY A 32 4.39 -10.61 -8.19
C GLY A 32 4.08 -11.04 -9.62
N THR A 33 4.64 -10.31 -10.56
CA THR A 33 4.53 -10.59 -11.98
C THR A 33 5.92 -10.54 -12.62
N MET A 34 6.00 -10.79 -13.93
CA MET A 34 7.27 -10.65 -14.67
C MET A 34 7.81 -9.22 -14.61
N ALA A 35 9.10 -9.06 -14.76
CA ALA A 35 9.77 -7.79 -15.01
C ALA A 35 9.99 -7.56 -16.52
N HIS A 36 10.27 -6.31 -16.94
CA HIS A 36 10.67 -6.03 -18.33
C HIS A 36 11.89 -6.85 -18.77
N ALA A 37 12.84 -7.10 -17.86
CA ALA A 37 14.00 -7.94 -18.14
C ALA A 37 13.62 -9.37 -18.57
N TRP A 38 12.55 -9.95 -18.06
CA TRP A 38 12.02 -11.22 -18.52
C TRP A 38 11.67 -11.17 -20.01
N VAL A 39 10.91 -10.14 -20.43
CA VAL A 39 10.53 -9.97 -21.83
C VAL A 39 11.74 -9.81 -22.73
N GLN A 40 12.76 -9.06 -22.27
CA GLN A 40 13.99 -8.79 -23.00
C GLN A 40 14.93 -10.01 -23.15
N MET A 41 14.73 -11.06 -22.36
CA MET A 41 15.53 -12.30 -22.45
C MET A 41 15.16 -13.17 -23.66
N PHE A 42 14.02 -12.91 -24.30
CA PHE A 42 13.51 -13.68 -25.42
C PHE A 42 13.74 -12.93 -26.74
N ASP A 43 13.80 -13.66 -27.84
CA ASP A 43 13.96 -13.09 -29.17
C ASP A 43 12.78 -12.24 -29.61
N SER A 44 11.60 -12.50 -29.03
CA SER A 44 10.39 -11.69 -29.23
C SER A 44 9.54 -11.60 -27.97
N GLU A 45 8.80 -10.47 -27.85
CA GLU A 45 7.81 -10.26 -26.78
C GLU A 45 6.74 -11.35 -26.77
N TYR A 46 6.33 -11.82 -27.96
CA TYR A 46 5.35 -12.90 -28.07
C TYR A 46 5.88 -14.21 -27.46
N GLU A 47 7.12 -14.60 -27.73
CA GLU A 47 7.72 -15.81 -27.14
C GLU A 47 7.82 -15.73 -25.63
N ALA A 48 8.20 -14.56 -25.09
CA ALA A 48 8.21 -14.31 -23.67
C ALA A 48 6.82 -14.54 -23.04
N PHE A 49 5.79 -13.99 -23.66
CA PHE A 49 4.41 -14.11 -23.19
C PHE A 49 3.86 -15.53 -23.32
N LYS A 50 4.14 -16.19 -24.43
CA LYS A 50 3.77 -17.58 -24.66
C LYS A 50 4.37 -18.49 -23.59
N THR A 51 5.68 -18.41 -23.40
CA THR A 51 6.40 -19.19 -22.39
C THR A 51 5.86 -18.93 -20.98
N TYR A 52 5.56 -17.67 -20.64
CA TYR A 52 4.99 -17.35 -19.34
C TYR A 52 3.60 -17.98 -19.15
N CYS A 53 2.75 -17.95 -20.16
CA CYS A 53 1.43 -18.60 -20.12
C CYS A 53 1.54 -20.14 -20.04
N GLU A 54 2.55 -20.73 -20.62
CA GLU A 54 2.81 -22.17 -20.54
C GLU A 54 3.23 -22.61 -19.14
N VAL A 55 4.11 -21.83 -18.50
CA VAL A 55 4.67 -22.12 -17.16
C VAL A 55 3.67 -21.75 -16.05
N PHE A 56 2.97 -20.62 -16.18
CA PHE A 56 2.04 -20.10 -15.17
C PHE A 56 0.61 -19.91 -15.70
N PRO A 57 -0.04 -20.96 -16.24
CA PRO A 57 -1.31 -20.81 -16.93
C PRO A 57 -2.45 -20.29 -16.06
N THR A 58 -2.46 -20.59 -14.77
CA THR A 58 -3.50 -20.16 -13.81
C THR A 58 -3.23 -18.79 -13.18
N ASN A 59 -2.04 -18.22 -13.40
CA ASN A 59 -1.64 -16.90 -12.88
C ASN A 59 -0.91 -16.07 -13.95
N ALA A 60 -1.37 -16.14 -15.19
CA ALA A 60 -0.77 -15.43 -16.31
C ALA A 60 -1.08 -13.94 -16.23
N THR A 61 -0.10 -13.15 -15.79
CA THR A 61 -0.14 -11.68 -15.83
C THR A 61 1.02 -11.18 -16.68
N LEU A 62 0.72 -10.62 -17.85
CA LEU A 62 1.69 -10.22 -18.86
C LEU A 62 1.98 -8.72 -18.81
N LEU A 63 3.26 -8.34 -18.76
CA LEU A 63 3.72 -6.95 -18.74
C LEU A 63 3.83 -6.42 -20.18
N VAL A 64 2.86 -5.63 -20.61
CA VAL A 64 2.63 -5.32 -22.03
C VAL A 64 3.27 -4.02 -22.54
N ASP A 65 4.01 -3.32 -21.69
CA ASP A 65 4.58 -2.01 -22.02
C ASP A 65 6.12 -2.01 -22.13
N THR A 66 6.72 -3.18 -22.41
CA THR A 66 8.18 -3.27 -22.58
C THR A 66 8.64 -2.49 -23.84
N TYR A 67 7.90 -2.54 -24.93
CA TYR A 67 8.23 -1.87 -26.19
C TYR A 67 7.13 -0.89 -26.62
N ASN A 68 5.97 -1.39 -27.00
CA ASN A 68 4.82 -0.58 -27.37
C ASN A 68 3.52 -1.25 -26.96
N THR A 69 2.85 -0.65 -25.99
CA THR A 69 1.67 -1.25 -25.34
C THR A 69 0.59 -1.64 -26.35
N LEU A 70 0.17 -0.72 -27.22
CA LEU A 70 -0.99 -0.93 -28.10
C LEU A 70 -0.64 -1.59 -29.45
N LYS A 71 0.58 -1.37 -29.96
CA LYS A 71 0.98 -1.93 -31.27
C LYS A 71 1.61 -3.33 -31.16
N SER A 72 2.15 -3.66 -29.99
CA SER A 72 2.92 -4.90 -29.76
C SER A 72 2.42 -5.65 -28.53
N GLY A 73 2.49 -5.03 -27.34
CA GLY A 73 2.25 -5.71 -26.07
C GLY A 73 0.86 -6.34 -25.95
N VAL A 74 -0.20 -5.57 -26.08
CA VAL A 74 -1.58 -6.09 -25.99
C VAL A 74 -1.89 -7.08 -27.10
N PRO A 75 -1.55 -6.83 -28.38
CA PRO A 75 -1.74 -7.84 -29.43
C PRO A 75 -1.00 -9.17 -29.19
N ASN A 76 0.26 -9.12 -28.74
CA ASN A 76 1.03 -10.32 -28.42
C ASN A 76 0.50 -11.04 -27.18
N ALA A 77 0.00 -10.31 -26.18
CA ALA A 77 -0.69 -10.91 -25.03
C ALA A 77 -1.97 -11.66 -25.45
N ILE A 78 -2.82 -11.03 -26.25
CA ILE A 78 -4.02 -11.65 -26.79
C ILE A 78 -3.68 -12.91 -27.59
N LYS A 79 -2.65 -12.84 -28.43
CA LYS A 79 -2.16 -13.99 -29.20
C LYS A 79 -1.73 -15.12 -28.28
N ALA A 80 -0.92 -14.86 -27.26
CA ALA A 80 -0.48 -15.86 -26.29
C ALA A 80 -1.65 -16.46 -25.52
N PHE A 81 -2.61 -15.65 -25.08
CA PHE A 81 -3.82 -16.12 -24.40
C PHE A 81 -4.66 -17.04 -25.32
N ASN A 82 -4.84 -16.69 -26.60
CA ASN A 82 -5.57 -17.49 -27.55
C ASN A 82 -4.91 -18.85 -27.84
N GLU A 83 -3.59 -18.87 -27.93
CA GLU A 83 -2.85 -20.09 -28.28
C GLU A 83 -2.59 -21.01 -27.07
N VAL A 84 -2.43 -20.46 -25.87
CA VAL A 84 -2.02 -21.24 -24.69
C VAL A 84 -3.16 -21.44 -23.69
N LEU A 85 -3.89 -20.37 -23.34
CA LEU A 85 -4.90 -20.42 -22.26
C LEU A 85 -6.24 -20.91 -22.78
N ARG A 86 -6.69 -20.40 -23.92
CA ARG A 86 -8.02 -20.74 -24.49
C ARG A 86 -8.18 -22.24 -24.76
N PRO A 87 -7.20 -22.97 -25.34
CA PRO A 87 -7.33 -24.42 -25.54
C PRO A 87 -7.41 -25.21 -24.22
N LYS A 88 -6.90 -24.64 -23.13
CA LYS A 88 -6.98 -25.25 -21.79
C LYS A 88 -8.23 -24.86 -21.02
N GLY A 89 -9.16 -24.09 -21.63
CA GLY A 89 -10.37 -23.58 -20.96
C GLY A 89 -10.10 -22.55 -19.87
N ILE A 90 -8.90 -21.93 -19.87
CA ILE A 90 -8.52 -20.95 -18.85
C ILE A 90 -8.90 -19.57 -19.33
N THR A 91 -9.79 -18.90 -18.60
CA THR A 91 -10.26 -17.53 -18.87
C THR A 91 -9.67 -16.49 -17.90
N LYS A 92 -9.09 -16.95 -16.77
CA LYS A 92 -8.49 -16.08 -15.75
C LYS A 92 -7.07 -15.71 -16.16
N CYS A 93 -6.90 -14.47 -16.62
CA CYS A 93 -5.60 -13.90 -16.98
C CYS A 93 -5.58 -12.40 -16.65
N ALA A 94 -4.43 -11.78 -16.79
CA ALA A 94 -4.27 -10.35 -16.61
C ALA A 94 -3.18 -9.77 -17.53
N ILE A 95 -3.27 -8.46 -17.77
CA ILE A 95 -2.17 -7.66 -18.29
C ILE A 95 -1.75 -6.61 -17.26
N ARG A 96 -0.49 -6.17 -17.33
CA ARG A 96 0.06 -5.12 -16.47
C ARG A 96 0.65 -4.00 -17.31
N LEU A 97 0.35 -2.77 -16.93
CA LEU A 97 0.95 -1.55 -17.47
C LEU A 97 1.73 -0.85 -16.36
N ASP A 98 2.97 -0.48 -16.65
CA ASP A 98 3.92 0.12 -15.70
C ASP A 98 4.39 1.51 -16.15
N SER A 99 3.98 1.97 -17.33
CA SER A 99 4.42 3.24 -17.93
C SER A 99 3.39 3.86 -18.88
N GLY A 100 3.64 5.12 -19.25
CA GLY A 100 2.83 5.88 -20.21
C GLY A 100 1.57 6.49 -19.59
N ASP A 101 0.65 6.94 -20.44
CA ASP A 101 -0.66 7.45 -20.04
C ASP A 101 -1.57 6.27 -19.65
N ILE A 102 -1.56 5.92 -18.37
CA ILE A 102 -2.31 4.78 -17.84
C ILE A 102 -3.81 4.90 -18.13
N ALA A 103 -4.39 6.10 -18.05
CA ALA A 103 -5.80 6.28 -18.29
C ALA A 103 -6.19 5.99 -19.75
N TYR A 104 -5.43 6.52 -20.68
CA TYR A 104 -5.62 6.26 -22.10
C TYR A 104 -5.33 4.79 -22.46
N LEU A 105 -4.14 4.30 -22.06
CA LEU A 105 -3.68 2.96 -22.43
C LEU A 105 -4.59 1.85 -21.89
N THR A 106 -5.12 2.00 -20.67
CA THR A 106 -6.02 1.00 -20.11
C THR A 106 -7.39 0.98 -20.77
N ARG A 107 -7.90 2.13 -21.23
CA ARG A 107 -9.16 2.16 -22.02
C ARG A 107 -8.98 1.45 -23.36
N GLU A 108 -7.91 1.75 -24.08
CA GLU A 108 -7.63 1.11 -25.36
C GLU A 108 -7.33 -0.39 -25.19
N ALA A 109 -6.52 -0.76 -24.20
CA ALA A 109 -6.23 -2.17 -23.93
C ALA A 109 -7.52 -2.93 -23.57
N ARG A 110 -8.45 -2.34 -22.78
CA ARG A 110 -9.73 -2.95 -22.46
C ARG A 110 -10.57 -3.20 -23.71
N ARG A 111 -10.65 -2.18 -24.59
CA ARG A 111 -11.37 -2.33 -25.86
C ARG A 111 -10.79 -3.49 -26.70
N MET A 112 -9.47 -3.55 -26.85
CA MET A 112 -8.81 -4.61 -27.62
C MET A 112 -9.02 -5.99 -27.03
N LEU A 113 -8.99 -6.12 -25.70
CA LEU A 113 -9.25 -7.37 -25.00
C LEU A 113 -10.70 -7.82 -25.17
N ASP A 114 -11.66 -6.90 -25.06
CA ASP A 114 -13.09 -7.19 -25.24
C ASP A 114 -13.38 -7.63 -26.68
N GLU A 115 -12.87 -6.94 -27.68
CA GLU A 115 -12.97 -7.30 -29.09
C GLU A 115 -12.38 -8.70 -29.41
N ALA A 116 -11.38 -9.12 -28.62
CA ALA A 116 -10.75 -10.44 -28.75
C ALA A 116 -11.46 -11.55 -27.93
N GLY A 117 -12.54 -11.23 -27.21
CA GLY A 117 -13.29 -12.15 -26.34
C GLY A 117 -12.57 -12.48 -25.04
N TRP A 118 -11.87 -11.48 -24.46
CA TRP A 118 -11.15 -11.56 -23.19
C TRP A 118 -11.69 -10.53 -22.17
N GLU A 119 -13.02 -10.40 -22.07
CA GLU A 119 -13.71 -9.48 -21.16
C GLU A 119 -13.35 -9.75 -19.69
N SER A 120 -13.05 -11.01 -19.35
CA SER A 120 -12.65 -11.44 -18.00
C SER A 120 -11.19 -11.12 -17.67
N CYS A 121 -10.34 -10.76 -18.66
CA CYS A 121 -8.97 -10.42 -18.45
C CYS A 121 -8.84 -9.16 -17.58
N LYS A 122 -8.08 -9.24 -16.50
CA LYS A 122 -7.86 -8.14 -15.57
C LYS A 122 -6.76 -7.19 -16.07
N ILE A 123 -6.90 -5.91 -15.76
CA ILE A 123 -5.89 -4.90 -16.06
C ILE A 123 -5.28 -4.40 -14.75
N SER A 124 -3.97 -4.57 -14.61
CA SER A 124 -3.19 -4.06 -13.48
C SER A 124 -2.38 -2.83 -13.90
N ALA A 125 -2.32 -1.83 -13.04
CA ALA A 125 -1.46 -0.67 -13.20
C ALA A 125 -0.47 -0.57 -12.05
N SER A 126 0.76 -0.15 -12.35
CA SER A 126 1.84 0.02 -11.37
C SER A 126 2.74 1.20 -11.75
N ASN A 127 3.80 1.43 -10.99
CA ASN A 127 4.76 2.52 -11.10
C ASN A 127 4.33 3.84 -10.46
N SER A 128 5.03 4.18 -9.39
CA SER A 128 4.95 5.47 -8.68
C SER A 128 3.54 5.91 -8.28
N LEU A 129 2.66 4.94 -8.02
CA LEU A 129 1.28 5.19 -7.65
C LEU A 129 1.16 5.61 -6.18
N ASP A 130 0.27 6.56 -5.95
CA ASP A 130 -0.25 6.96 -4.66
C ASP A 130 -1.76 7.21 -4.76
N GLU A 131 -2.39 7.56 -3.64
CA GLU A 131 -3.84 7.79 -3.58
C GLU A 131 -4.31 8.92 -4.50
N TYR A 132 -3.51 9.94 -4.72
CA TYR A 132 -3.85 11.09 -5.58
C TYR A 132 -3.78 10.70 -7.05
N ILE A 133 -2.70 10.03 -7.46
CA ILE A 133 -2.54 9.54 -8.82
C ILE A 133 -3.61 8.51 -9.17
N ILE A 134 -3.89 7.58 -8.26
CA ILE A 134 -4.98 6.59 -8.45
C ILE A 134 -6.32 7.31 -8.64
N GLN A 135 -6.62 8.31 -7.80
CA GLN A 135 -7.84 9.09 -7.94
C GLN A 135 -7.93 9.78 -9.30
N ASP A 136 -6.81 10.38 -9.75
CA ASP A 136 -6.77 11.12 -11.01
C ASP A 136 -6.94 10.23 -12.23
N ILE A 137 -6.25 9.10 -12.30
CA ILE A 137 -6.40 8.18 -13.44
C ILE A 137 -7.80 7.55 -13.48
N LEU A 138 -8.42 7.28 -12.33
CA LEU A 138 -9.80 6.81 -12.27
C LEU A 138 -10.79 7.88 -12.72
N ARG A 139 -10.60 9.15 -12.35
CA ARG A 139 -11.41 10.28 -12.85
C ARG A 139 -11.32 10.45 -14.35
N GLN A 140 -10.17 10.14 -14.95
CA GLN A 140 -9.96 10.12 -16.39
C GLN A 140 -10.56 8.89 -17.08
N GLY A 141 -11.24 8.01 -16.33
CA GLY A 141 -11.94 6.85 -16.87
C GLY A 141 -11.06 5.64 -17.14
N ALA A 142 -9.90 5.53 -16.48
CA ALA A 142 -9.04 4.35 -16.57
C ALA A 142 -9.80 3.05 -16.26
N LYS A 143 -9.47 2.01 -17.00
CA LYS A 143 -10.04 0.66 -16.83
C LYS A 143 -9.04 -0.23 -16.12
N VAL A 144 -8.89 -0.01 -14.81
CA VAL A 144 -7.94 -0.73 -13.96
C VAL A 144 -8.69 -1.55 -12.92
N ASP A 145 -8.33 -2.81 -12.79
CA ASP A 145 -8.88 -3.75 -11.80
C ASP A 145 -7.99 -3.87 -10.56
N LEU A 146 -6.67 -3.65 -10.71
CA LEU A 146 -5.69 -3.85 -9.65
C LEU A 146 -4.59 -2.79 -9.72
N PHE A 147 -4.19 -2.25 -8.57
CA PHE A 147 -3.08 -1.31 -8.45
C PHE A 147 -1.91 -1.92 -7.69
N GLY A 148 -0.72 -1.85 -8.28
CA GLY A 148 0.54 -2.15 -7.62
C GLY A 148 1.13 -0.89 -7.00
N VAL A 149 0.90 -0.68 -5.70
CA VAL A 149 1.41 0.47 -4.95
C VAL A 149 2.61 0.03 -4.12
N GLY A 150 3.76 0.64 -4.36
CA GLY A 150 5.02 0.22 -3.74
C GLY A 150 5.76 1.36 -3.06
N GLU A 151 6.76 1.92 -3.73
CA GLU A 151 7.72 2.89 -3.19
C GLU A 151 7.07 4.04 -2.40
N ARG A 152 6.08 4.72 -2.97
CA ARG A 152 5.46 5.87 -2.33
C ARG A 152 4.75 5.53 -1.02
N MET A 153 4.23 4.32 -0.91
CA MET A 153 3.57 3.85 0.31
C MET A 153 4.59 3.43 1.38
N ILE A 154 5.60 2.63 1.02
CA ILE A 154 6.56 2.10 2.00
C ILE A 154 7.56 3.14 2.48
N THR A 155 7.84 4.16 1.67
CA THR A 155 8.70 5.29 2.06
C THR A 155 7.92 6.42 2.73
N SER A 156 6.60 6.31 2.84
CA SER A 156 5.73 7.42 3.33
C SER A 156 6.07 8.75 2.64
N LYS A 157 6.12 8.75 1.32
CA LYS A 157 6.70 9.83 0.50
C LYS A 157 6.19 11.24 0.83
N SER A 158 4.96 11.37 1.28
CA SER A 158 4.37 12.65 1.70
C SER A 158 4.91 13.16 3.03
N ASP A 159 5.32 12.25 3.93
CA ASP A 159 5.88 12.57 5.24
C ASP A 159 6.83 11.43 5.70
N PRO A 160 8.04 11.37 5.12
CA PRO A 160 8.96 10.23 5.28
C PRO A 160 9.70 10.23 6.63
N VAL A 161 9.58 11.30 7.41
CA VAL A 161 10.34 11.46 8.66
C VAL A 161 9.39 11.66 9.84
N PHE A 162 9.45 10.73 10.79
CA PHE A 162 8.91 10.99 12.12
C PHE A 162 9.80 11.97 12.87
N GLY A 163 9.32 13.19 13.03
CA GLY A 163 10.00 14.21 13.83
C GLY A 163 10.04 13.82 15.31
N GLY A 164 11.17 13.26 15.74
CA GLY A 164 11.41 12.97 17.14
C GLY A 164 11.88 14.22 17.89
N VAL A 165 11.31 14.47 19.07
CA VAL A 165 11.72 15.55 19.96
C VAL A 165 12.03 14.98 21.33
N TYR A 166 13.22 15.30 21.84
CA TYR A 166 13.63 15.00 23.22
C TYR A 166 13.73 16.28 24.03
N LYS A 167 13.10 16.31 25.20
CA LYS A 167 13.15 17.45 26.11
C LYS A 167 13.33 16.97 27.53
N LEU A 168 14.22 17.62 28.27
CA LEU A 168 14.41 17.39 29.70
C LEU A 168 13.18 17.86 30.46
N ALA A 169 12.52 17.00 31.21
CA ALA A 169 11.33 17.27 31.98
C ALA A 169 11.56 17.29 33.50
N ALA A 170 12.58 16.57 33.97
CA ALA A 170 13.01 16.60 35.39
C ALA A 170 14.45 16.10 35.54
N ILE A 171 15.04 16.37 36.68
CA ILE A 171 16.34 15.83 37.13
C ILE A 171 16.11 15.23 38.51
N GLU A 172 16.59 14.04 38.77
CA GLU A 172 16.69 13.46 40.09
C GLU A 172 18.03 13.86 40.72
N LYS A 173 18.00 14.41 41.93
CA LYS A 173 19.20 14.73 42.74
C LYS A 173 19.70 13.49 43.46
N GLU A 174 20.90 13.57 44.02
CA GLU A 174 21.53 12.50 44.81
C GLU A 174 20.68 12.05 46.02
N ASP A 175 19.88 12.96 46.57
CA ASP A 175 18.96 12.69 47.71
C ASP A 175 17.61 12.09 47.26
N GLY A 176 17.43 11.78 45.96
CA GLY A 176 16.18 11.28 45.39
C GLY A 176 15.13 12.35 45.09
N THR A 177 15.43 13.62 45.36
CA THR A 177 14.45 14.70 45.07
C THR A 177 14.30 14.94 43.56
N ILE A 178 13.10 14.88 43.06
CA ILE A 178 12.75 15.18 41.66
C ILE A 178 12.61 16.70 41.49
N VAL A 179 13.46 17.30 40.68
CA VAL A 179 13.41 18.71 40.33
C VAL A 179 12.86 18.88 38.93
N PRO A 180 11.61 19.42 38.78
CA PRO A 180 11.00 19.63 37.50
C PRO A 180 11.79 20.60 36.63
N LYS A 181 11.83 20.35 35.33
CA LYS A 181 12.48 21.22 34.34
C LYS A 181 11.48 21.48 33.22
N ILE A 182 11.46 22.71 32.73
CA ILE A 182 10.60 23.13 31.65
C ILE A 182 11.39 23.97 30.64
N LYS A 183 11.17 23.67 29.35
CA LYS A 183 11.58 24.59 28.29
C LYS A 183 10.41 25.49 27.95
N ILE A 184 10.55 26.78 28.17
CA ILE A 184 9.59 27.80 27.72
C ILE A 184 9.81 28.06 26.22
N SER A 185 8.73 28.06 25.45
CA SER A 185 8.74 28.30 24.01
C SER A 185 7.63 29.30 23.67
N GLU A 186 7.86 30.15 22.69
CA GLU A 186 6.83 31.03 22.13
C GLU A 186 5.68 30.23 21.48
N ASN A 187 5.95 29.04 21.00
CA ASN A 187 4.93 28.10 20.51
C ASN A 187 4.42 27.24 21.67
N VAL A 188 3.19 27.49 22.09
CA VAL A 188 2.51 26.78 23.21
C VAL A 188 2.54 25.26 23.02
N GLY A 189 2.33 24.74 21.79
CA GLY A 189 2.41 23.33 21.49
C GLY A 189 3.79 22.68 21.66
N LYS A 190 4.83 23.49 21.88
CA LYS A 190 6.21 23.04 22.14
C LYS A 190 6.63 23.16 23.61
N ILE A 191 5.76 23.66 24.47
CA ILE A 191 6.01 23.72 25.91
C ILE A 191 5.93 22.31 26.49
N THR A 192 6.94 21.93 27.26
CA THR A 192 7.00 20.61 27.89
C THR A 192 6.22 20.63 29.20
N ASN A 193 5.40 19.63 29.44
CA ASN A 193 4.88 19.38 30.79
C ASN A 193 6.03 18.91 31.67
N PRO A 194 6.42 19.65 32.71
CA PRO A 194 7.54 19.30 33.58
C PRO A 194 7.24 18.12 34.49
N HIS A 195 8.24 17.65 35.21
CA HIS A 195 8.20 16.56 36.18
C HIS A 195 8.35 15.15 35.59
N PHE A 196 8.56 14.16 36.46
CA PHE A 196 8.52 12.74 36.12
C PHE A 196 7.08 12.24 36.18
N LYS A 197 6.54 11.70 35.06
CA LYS A 197 5.07 11.55 34.83
C LYS A 197 4.67 10.16 34.38
N LYS A 198 3.40 9.83 34.59
CA LYS A 198 2.67 8.74 33.94
C LYS A 198 1.61 9.30 33.03
N VAL A 199 1.27 8.55 31.97
CA VAL A 199 0.15 8.88 31.09
C VAL A 199 -0.83 7.70 31.09
N TYR A 200 -2.08 8.01 31.37
CA TYR A 200 -3.18 7.05 31.32
C TYR A 200 -4.13 7.43 30.20
N ARG A 201 -4.51 6.43 29.39
CA ARG A 201 -5.54 6.62 28.38
C ARG A 201 -6.87 6.12 28.90
N ILE A 202 -7.84 7.01 28.95
CA ILE A 202 -9.19 6.75 29.44
C ILE A 202 -10.04 6.27 28.28
N PHE A 203 -10.75 5.18 28.51
CA PHE A 203 -11.66 4.59 27.53
C PHE A 203 -13.08 4.58 28.08
N ASP A 204 -14.04 4.92 27.25
CA ASP A 204 -15.45 4.66 27.53
C ASP A 204 -15.68 3.14 27.60
N LYS A 205 -16.24 2.67 28.71
CA LYS A 205 -16.46 1.23 28.98
C LYS A 205 -17.45 0.60 28.01
N ALA A 206 -18.46 1.33 27.57
CA ALA A 206 -19.52 0.80 26.72
C ALA A 206 -19.10 0.70 25.27
N THR A 207 -18.35 1.69 24.78
CA THR A 207 -17.96 1.80 23.36
C THR A 207 -16.55 1.33 23.08
N GLY A 208 -15.68 1.22 24.09
CA GLY A 208 -14.25 0.94 23.96
C GLY A 208 -13.47 2.04 23.23
N LYS A 209 -14.02 3.24 23.14
CA LYS A 209 -13.34 4.38 22.51
C LYS A 209 -12.45 5.10 23.51
N ALA A 210 -11.31 5.59 23.03
CA ALA A 210 -10.48 6.49 23.81
C ALA A 210 -11.15 7.89 23.86
N GLU A 211 -11.35 8.39 25.07
CA GLU A 211 -12.02 9.68 25.33
C GLU A 211 -11.01 10.78 25.68
N ALA A 212 -10.00 10.47 26.51
CA ALA A 212 -9.01 11.43 26.98
C ALA A 212 -7.67 10.78 27.33
N ASP A 213 -6.63 11.58 27.45
CA ASP A 213 -5.39 11.22 28.10
C ASP A 213 -5.24 12.01 29.40
N TYR A 214 -4.98 11.30 30.50
CA TYR A 214 -4.77 11.88 31.83
C TYR A 214 -3.29 11.75 32.22
N ILE A 215 -2.69 12.87 32.62
CA ILE A 215 -1.27 12.93 32.97
C ILE A 215 -1.14 13.20 34.46
N THR A 216 -0.42 12.31 35.17
CA THR A 216 -0.11 12.46 36.59
C THR A 216 1.40 12.58 36.82
N VAL A 217 1.80 13.02 37.98
CA VAL A 217 3.17 12.81 38.44
C VAL A 217 3.36 11.32 38.77
N TRP A 218 4.60 10.82 38.75
CA TRP A 218 4.89 9.41 38.81
C TRP A 218 4.37 8.70 40.06
N ASP A 219 4.43 9.34 41.21
CA ASP A 219 4.06 8.86 42.54
C ASP A 219 2.62 9.18 42.92
N GLU A 220 1.86 9.89 42.06
CA GLU A 220 0.46 10.19 42.29
C GLU A 220 -0.38 8.89 42.25
N VAL A 221 -1.19 8.71 43.26
CA VAL A 221 -2.14 7.61 43.36
C VAL A 221 -3.50 8.09 42.88
N ILE A 222 -4.04 7.42 41.87
CA ILE A 222 -5.39 7.70 41.37
C ILE A 222 -6.35 6.84 42.19
N GLU A 223 -7.29 7.46 42.91
CA GLU A 223 -8.30 6.75 43.66
C GLU A 223 -9.47 6.35 42.73
N GLU A 224 -10.01 5.13 42.98
CA GLU A 224 -11.14 4.64 42.20
C GLU A 224 -12.39 5.50 42.48
N GLY A 225 -13.04 6.01 41.41
CA GLY A 225 -14.20 6.87 41.51
C GLY A 225 -13.91 8.38 41.67
N GLN A 226 -12.64 8.78 41.60
CA GLN A 226 -12.27 10.18 41.54
C GLN A 226 -12.76 10.81 40.22
N PRO A 227 -13.48 11.93 40.23
CA PRO A 227 -13.84 12.62 39.00
C PRO A 227 -12.56 13.18 38.34
N LEU A 228 -12.41 12.93 37.03
CA LEU A 228 -11.27 13.36 36.21
C LEU A 228 -11.55 14.71 35.57
#